data_ef51ffdd0055b0c79945983713c843a1
#
_entry.id   ef51ffdd0055b0c79945983713c843a1
#
_cell.length_a   1.000
_cell.length_b   1.000
_cell.length_c   1.000
_cell.angle_alpha   90.00
_cell.angle_beta   90.00
_cell.angle_gamma   90.00
#
_symmetry.space_group_name_H-M   'P 1'
#
loop_
_entity.id
_entity.type
_entity.pdbx_description
1 polymer ?
#
loop_
_entity_poly.entity_id
_entity_poly.type
_entity_poly.pdbx_seq_one_letter_code
_entity_poly.pdbx_strand_id
1 'polypeptide(L)'
;MLKKEIKHTRIVKKEFNRDTVDYYDDIYSSQGLKKYYMVKNILEDFTSKVGQHIQILDLEQFGKALFIDNELQVAEKDEHLYSSTFVNSGLKLNPEKNNSAIIGGGDGGVARECINQGFNYIDWYELDPQVVDVCEKHLSKVGQKATKKNSIKCVWGDAFESIKKVEDNKYDKIFVDLNDDQYCIDLAAKNIKSLKRILKPNGTITAQVGSQDKKPKQVEKWLNLFKKSFGNSSLDRIYIPSFDCSWNFASSLNK
;
A
#
# COMPACT_ATOMS: atom_id res chain seq x y z
N MET A 1 14.74 -12.10 -18.54
CA MET A 1 14.94 -11.05 -17.51
C MET A 1 15.41 -9.79 -18.22
N LEU A 2 14.51 -8.89 -18.57
CA LEU A 2 14.86 -7.56 -19.08
C LEU A 2 15.15 -6.69 -17.84
N LYS A 3 16.43 -6.38 -17.62
CA LYS A 3 16.82 -5.33 -16.68
C LYS A 3 16.23 -4.01 -17.20
N LYS A 4 15.13 -3.54 -16.60
CA LYS A 4 14.75 -2.15 -16.73
C LYS A 4 15.89 -1.32 -16.13
N GLU A 5 16.55 -0.49 -16.95
CA GLU A 5 17.42 0.55 -16.43
C GLU A 5 16.57 1.48 -15.56
N ILE A 6 16.70 1.36 -14.27
CA ILE A 6 16.08 2.26 -13.30
C ILE A 6 16.87 3.56 -13.37
N LYS A 7 16.29 4.59 -13.96
CA LYS A 7 16.86 5.94 -13.92
C LYS A 7 16.69 6.49 -12.51
N HIS A 8 17.78 6.52 -11.77
CA HIS A 8 17.85 6.74 -10.33
C HIS A 8 17.49 8.13 -9.81
N THR A 9 17.13 9.11 -10.61
CA THR A 9 16.73 10.43 -10.06
C THR A 9 15.77 11.13 -11.01
N ARG A 10 14.56 11.40 -10.55
CA ARG A 10 13.56 12.20 -11.28
C ARG A 10 13.37 13.61 -10.72
N ILE A 11 14.27 14.05 -9.87
CA ILE A 11 14.30 15.42 -9.41
C ILE A 11 14.88 16.27 -10.54
N VAL A 12 14.05 17.13 -11.11
CA VAL A 12 14.45 18.06 -12.16
C VAL A 12 14.47 19.48 -11.61
N LYS A 13 15.55 20.20 -11.87
CA LYS A 13 15.61 21.65 -11.61
C LYS A 13 14.89 22.37 -12.73
N LYS A 14 13.88 23.15 -12.39
CA LYS A 14 13.19 24.04 -13.33
C LYS A 14 13.32 25.47 -12.89
N GLU A 15 13.70 26.36 -13.81
CA GLU A 15 13.67 27.80 -13.59
C GLU A 15 12.25 28.30 -13.84
N PHE A 16 11.61 28.76 -12.77
CA PHE A 16 10.36 29.52 -12.85
C PHE A 16 10.61 30.94 -12.42
N ASN A 17 10.72 31.84 -13.39
CA ASN A 17 10.65 33.32 -13.26
C ASN A 17 11.25 33.97 -11.98
N ARG A 18 12.19 33.40 -11.26
CA ARG A 18 13.04 34.01 -10.22
C ARG A 18 13.81 33.06 -9.32
N ASP A 19 13.32 31.81 -9.10
CA ASP A 19 13.99 30.86 -8.18
C ASP A 19 14.07 29.49 -8.82
N THR A 20 15.20 28.80 -8.61
CA THR A 20 15.36 27.40 -9.00
C THR A 20 14.67 26.56 -7.96
N VAL A 21 13.64 25.79 -8.34
CA VAL A 21 12.91 24.89 -7.46
C VAL A 21 13.09 23.46 -7.93
N ASP A 22 13.33 22.55 -7.00
CA ASP A 22 13.40 21.13 -7.30
C ASP A 22 11.98 20.55 -7.41
N TYR A 23 11.71 19.86 -8.52
CA TYR A 23 10.44 19.21 -8.77
C TYR A 23 10.63 17.71 -8.93
N TYR A 24 9.68 16.96 -8.41
CA TYR A 24 9.55 15.53 -8.68
C TYR A 24 8.61 15.31 -9.87
N ASP A 25 9.10 14.63 -10.92
CA ASP A 25 8.30 14.30 -12.10
C ASP A 25 7.59 12.95 -11.89
N ASP A 26 6.27 12.97 -11.76
CA ASP A 26 5.44 11.77 -11.65
C ASP A 26 5.30 11.10 -13.02
N ILE A 27 5.97 9.95 -13.18
CA ILE A 27 5.95 9.17 -14.43
C ILE A 27 4.62 8.51 -14.73
N TYR A 28 3.79 8.36 -13.72
CA TYR A 28 2.48 7.70 -13.82
C TYR A 28 1.34 8.68 -14.03
N SER A 29 1.67 9.95 -14.31
CA SER A 29 0.67 10.95 -14.72
C SER A 29 -0.17 10.42 -15.88
N SER A 30 -1.46 10.72 -15.86
CA SER A 30 -2.39 10.32 -16.91
C SER A 30 -1.98 10.88 -18.29
N GLN A 31 -2.41 10.23 -19.36
CA GLN A 31 -2.09 10.67 -20.73
C GLN A 31 -2.46 12.14 -20.96
N GLY A 32 -1.50 12.92 -21.45
CA GLY A 32 -1.67 14.33 -21.71
C GLY A 32 -1.53 15.26 -20.50
N LEU A 33 -1.35 14.71 -19.30
CA LEU A 33 -1.10 15.47 -18.08
C LEU A 33 0.25 15.06 -17.48
N LYS A 34 1.09 16.03 -17.13
CA LYS A 34 2.28 15.79 -16.32
C LYS A 34 2.08 16.38 -14.94
N LYS A 35 2.37 15.59 -13.91
CA LYS A 35 2.28 15.98 -12.52
C LYS A 35 3.68 16.19 -11.96
N TYR A 36 3.86 17.30 -11.27
CA TYR A 36 5.10 17.65 -10.59
C TYR A 36 4.81 17.96 -9.14
N TYR A 37 5.63 17.46 -8.24
CA TYR A 37 5.61 17.81 -6.83
C TYR A 37 6.76 18.77 -6.54
N MET A 38 6.48 19.89 -5.87
CA MET A 38 7.50 20.80 -5.38
C MET A 38 8.20 20.15 -4.18
N VAL A 39 9.52 19.98 -4.28
CA VAL A 39 10.35 19.34 -3.27
C VAL A 39 11.10 20.39 -2.47
N LYS A 40 10.90 20.42 -1.15
CA LYS A 40 11.67 21.25 -0.21
C LYS A 40 13.00 20.62 0.13
N ASN A 41 12.96 19.32 0.49
CA ASN A 41 14.13 18.57 0.92
C ASN A 41 14.05 17.12 0.46
N ILE A 42 15.20 16.55 0.16
CA ILE A 42 15.40 15.11 0.00
C ILE A 42 15.90 14.61 1.36
N LEU A 43 15.12 13.77 2.03
CA LEU A 43 15.44 13.25 3.36
C LEU A 43 16.16 11.90 3.29
N GLU A 44 15.78 11.06 2.31
CA GLU A 44 16.43 9.78 2.00
C GLU A 44 16.35 9.54 0.49
N ASP A 45 17.40 8.94 -0.07
CA ASP A 45 17.47 8.50 -1.48
C ASP A 45 18.48 7.36 -1.59
N PHE A 46 18.00 6.12 -1.72
CA PHE A 46 18.85 4.94 -1.79
C PHE A 46 18.16 3.76 -2.46
N THR A 47 18.95 2.76 -2.84
CA THR A 47 18.43 1.46 -3.29
C THR A 47 18.52 0.47 -2.13
N SER A 48 17.40 -0.15 -1.80
CA SER A 48 17.31 -1.12 -0.72
C SER A 48 17.97 -2.47 -1.08
N LYS A 49 18.12 -3.35 -0.08
CA LYS A 49 18.71 -4.69 -0.28
C LYS A 49 17.87 -5.60 -1.18
N VAL A 50 16.56 -5.34 -1.26
CA VAL A 50 15.66 -6.07 -2.17
C VAL A 50 15.59 -5.46 -3.57
N GLY A 51 16.30 -4.34 -3.79
CA GLY A 51 16.47 -3.70 -5.11
C GLY A 51 15.43 -2.62 -5.42
N GLN A 52 14.63 -2.17 -4.45
CA GLN A 52 13.71 -1.05 -4.61
C GLN A 52 14.45 0.29 -4.45
N HIS A 53 14.19 1.25 -5.32
CA HIS A 53 14.66 2.62 -5.15
C HIS A 53 13.71 3.39 -4.23
N ILE A 54 14.19 3.73 -3.04
CA ILE A 54 13.40 4.33 -1.97
C ILE A 54 13.81 5.79 -1.81
N GLN A 55 12.83 6.70 -1.82
CA GLN A 55 13.03 8.11 -1.54
C GLN A 55 12.02 8.59 -0.50
N ILE A 56 12.50 9.38 0.46
CA ILE A 56 11.65 10.18 1.35
C ILE A 56 11.88 11.64 1.00
N LEU A 57 10.84 12.28 0.49
CA LEU A 57 10.86 13.68 0.07
C LEU A 57 9.95 14.52 0.98
N ASP A 58 10.40 15.74 1.33
CA ASP A 58 9.53 16.73 1.97
C ASP A 58 8.90 17.59 0.86
N LEU A 59 7.62 17.35 0.61
CA LEU A 59 6.84 18.04 -0.41
C LEU A 59 6.16 19.28 0.18
N GLU A 60 6.07 20.34 -0.60
CA GLU A 60 5.48 21.60 -0.14
C GLU A 60 4.02 21.46 0.25
N GLN A 61 3.23 20.82 -0.59
CA GLN A 61 1.79 20.69 -0.37
C GLN A 61 1.42 19.55 0.57
N PHE A 62 2.13 18.40 0.49
CA PHE A 62 1.68 17.15 1.11
C PHE A 62 2.51 16.71 2.31
N GLY A 63 3.55 17.50 2.69
CA GLY A 63 4.49 17.12 3.75
C GLY A 63 5.42 16.01 3.31
N LYS A 64 5.91 15.23 4.27
CA LYS A 64 6.81 14.13 3.94
C LYS A 64 6.08 13.02 3.19
N ALA A 65 6.74 12.44 2.21
CA ALA A 65 6.17 11.45 1.31
C ALA A 65 7.18 10.34 0.98
N LEU A 66 6.69 9.11 0.89
CA LEU A 66 7.45 7.96 0.42
C LEU A 66 7.24 7.77 -1.08
N PHE A 67 8.33 7.62 -1.80
CA PHE A 67 8.35 7.16 -3.18
C PHE A 67 9.12 5.86 -3.27
N ILE A 68 8.58 4.88 -4.00
CA ILE A 68 9.25 3.63 -4.34
C ILE A 68 9.28 3.51 -5.86
N ASP A 69 10.46 3.28 -6.43
CA ASP A 69 10.68 3.17 -7.87
C ASP A 69 10.08 4.35 -8.66
N ASN A 70 10.17 5.55 -8.09
CA ASN A 70 9.64 6.82 -8.61
C ASN A 70 8.10 6.93 -8.60
N GLU A 71 7.40 6.10 -7.86
CA GLU A 71 5.95 6.17 -7.67
C GLU A 71 5.61 6.60 -6.25
N LEU A 72 4.75 7.61 -6.09
CA LEU A 72 4.27 8.05 -4.78
C LEU A 72 3.45 6.93 -4.12
N GLN A 73 3.87 6.51 -2.94
CA GLN A 73 3.19 5.48 -2.16
C GLN A 73 2.30 6.07 -1.08
N VAL A 74 2.79 7.09 -0.39
CA VAL A 74 2.07 7.74 0.71
C VAL A 74 2.57 9.15 0.93
N ALA A 75 1.67 10.07 1.35
CA ALA A 75 2.02 11.41 1.81
C ALA A 75 1.38 11.70 3.17
N GLU A 76 2.14 12.33 4.07
CA GLU A 76 1.80 12.48 5.49
C GLU A 76 0.48 13.23 5.75
N LYS A 77 0.10 14.16 4.86
CA LYS A 77 -1.09 14.99 5.06
C LYS A 77 -2.42 14.27 4.81
N ASP A 78 -2.45 13.31 3.90
CA ASP A 78 -3.71 12.69 3.47
C ASP A 78 -3.72 11.15 3.53
N GLU A 79 -2.64 10.55 4.03
CA GLU A 79 -2.52 9.11 4.23
C GLU A 79 -3.70 8.53 5.03
N HIS A 80 -4.18 9.27 6.04
CA HIS A 80 -5.30 8.83 6.88
C HIS A 80 -6.58 8.54 6.09
N LEU A 81 -6.81 9.20 4.96
CA LEU A 81 -7.94 8.93 4.07
C LEU A 81 -7.83 7.53 3.46
N TYR A 82 -6.61 7.17 3.04
CA TYR A 82 -6.30 5.86 2.49
C TYR A 82 -6.49 4.77 3.54
N SER A 83 -5.72 4.81 4.62
CA SER A 83 -5.69 3.73 5.62
C SER A 83 -7.02 3.53 6.32
N SER A 84 -7.74 4.62 6.67
CA SER A 84 -9.05 4.49 7.31
C SER A 84 -10.09 3.88 6.36
N THR A 85 -10.11 4.29 5.10
CA THR A 85 -11.03 3.71 4.11
C THR A 85 -10.71 2.24 3.87
N PHE A 86 -9.43 1.90 3.74
CA PHE A 86 -8.98 0.54 3.51
C PHE A 86 -9.43 -0.41 4.64
N VAL A 87 -9.13 -0.07 5.88
CA VAL A 87 -9.50 -0.90 7.04
C VAL A 87 -11.02 -0.98 7.20
N ASN A 88 -11.72 0.16 7.06
CA ASN A 88 -13.18 0.20 7.15
C ASN A 88 -13.88 -0.62 6.07
N SER A 89 -13.31 -0.72 4.86
CA SER A 89 -13.86 -1.54 3.77
C SER A 89 -13.98 -3.02 4.17
N GLY A 90 -12.99 -3.56 4.87
CA GLY A 90 -13.05 -4.92 5.43
C GLY A 90 -14.01 -5.04 6.61
N LEU A 91 -14.07 -4.02 7.48
CA LEU A 91 -14.94 -4.03 8.67
C LEU A 91 -16.43 -3.94 8.33
N LYS A 92 -16.81 -3.27 7.24
CA LYS A 92 -18.20 -3.20 6.76
C LYS A 92 -18.80 -4.57 6.47
N LEU A 93 -18.00 -5.52 5.99
CA LEU A 93 -18.47 -6.87 5.66
C LEU A 93 -18.53 -7.81 6.87
N ASN A 94 -17.59 -7.63 7.80
CA ASN A 94 -17.53 -8.37 9.06
C ASN A 94 -16.81 -7.49 10.11
N PRO A 95 -17.39 -7.24 11.30
CA PRO A 95 -16.79 -6.38 12.33
C PRO A 95 -15.72 -7.08 13.21
N GLU A 96 -15.48 -8.38 13.05
CA GLU A 96 -14.50 -9.12 13.85
C GLU A 96 -13.07 -8.59 13.68
N LYS A 97 -12.31 -8.51 14.80
CA LYS A 97 -10.98 -7.89 14.88
C LYS A 97 -9.98 -8.72 15.71
N ASN A 98 -10.18 -10.04 15.81
CA ASN A 98 -9.33 -10.86 16.68
C ASN A 98 -7.95 -11.10 16.07
N ASN A 99 -7.89 -11.71 14.87
CA ASN A 99 -6.63 -11.99 14.18
C ASN A 99 -6.67 -11.39 12.78
N SER A 100 -5.67 -10.65 12.41
CA SER A 100 -5.56 -10.10 11.06
C SER A 100 -4.17 -10.30 10.45
N ALA A 101 -4.10 -10.26 9.14
CA ALA A 101 -2.88 -10.22 8.37
C ALA A 101 -2.84 -8.96 7.51
N ILE A 102 -1.67 -8.31 7.46
CA ILE A 102 -1.37 -7.25 6.49
C ILE A 102 -0.26 -7.79 5.59
N ILE A 103 -0.45 -7.71 4.28
CA ILE A 103 0.52 -8.12 3.27
C ILE A 103 0.99 -6.88 2.53
N GLY A 104 2.24 -6.49 2.73
CA GLY A 104 2.78 -5.20 2.29
C GLY A 104 2.47 -4.06 3.26
N GLY A 105 2.29 -2.85 2.76
CA GLY A 105 1.98 -1.67 3.56
C GLY A 105 3.14 -1.20 4.44
N GLY A 106 4.35 -1.20 3.88
CA GLY A 106 5.60 -0.88 4.59
C GLY A 106 5.67 0.51 5.22
N ASP A 107 4.78 1.44 4.83
CA ASP A 107 4.66 2.75 5.48
C ASP A 107 4.05 2.69 6.90
N GLY A 108 3.34 1.60 7.23
CA GLY A 108 2.74 1.35 8.54
C GLY A 108 1.39 2.01 8.76
N GLY A 109 0.82 2.72 7.78
CA GLY A 109 -0.47 3.41 7.91
C GLY A 109 -1.61 2.46 8.19
N VAL A 110 -1.71 1.37 7.42
CA VAL A 110 -2.72 0.32 7.63
C VAL A 110 -2.54 -0.37 8.98
N ALA A 111 -1.30 -0.66 9.38
CA ALA A 111 -1.01 -1.26 10.68
C ALA A 111 -1.44 -0.35 11.83
N ARG A 112 -1.11 0.96 11.77
CA ARG A 112 -1.58 1.97 12.73
C ARG A 112 -3.10 2.02 12.78
N GLU A 113 -3.76 2.03 11.62
CA GLU A 113 -5.22 2.13 11.58
C GLU A 113 -5.88 0.89 12.19
N CYS A 114 -5.38 -0.31 11.94
CA CYS A 114 -5.84 -1.52 12.61
C CYS A 114 -5.70 -1.42 14.13
N ILE A 115 -4.57 -0.89 14.64
CA ILE A 115 -4.38 -0.67 16.08
C ILE A 115 -5.44 0.32 16.62
N ASN A 116 -5.65 1.45 15.94
CA ASN A 116 -6.63 2.47 16.34
C ASN A 116 -8.06 1.93 16.37
N GLN A 117 -8.38 1.01 15.46
CA GLN A 117 -9.67 0.32 15.39
C GLN A 117 -9.82 -0.81 16.44
N GLY A 118 -8.78 -1.11 17.22
CA GLY A 118 -8.81 -2.10 18.30
C GLY A 118 -8.65 -3.54 17.82
N PHE A 119 -7.86 -3.78 16.79
CA PHE A 119 -7.46 -5.15 16.40
C PHE A 119 -6.56 -5.76 17.47
N ASN A 120 -6.83 -7.03 17.85
CA ASN A 120 -6.12 -7.69 18.95
C ASN A 120 -4.74 -8.22 18.52
N TYR A 121 -4.67 -8.90 17.37
CA TYR A 121 -3.44 -9.50 16.85
C TYR A 121 -3.32 -9.23 15.35
N ILE A 122 -2.14 -8.79 14.92
CA ILE A 122 -1.84 -8.42 13.55
C ILE A 122 -0.50 -9.04 13.17
N ASP A 123 -0.50 -10.02 12.25
CA ASP A 123 0.70 -10.48 11.58
C ASP A 123 0.94 -9.54 10.38
N TRP A 124 2.01 -8.75 10.43
CA TRP A 124 2.37 -7.81 9.37
C TRP A 124 3.53 -8.36 8.55
N TYR A 125 3.22 -8.78 7.32
CA TYR A 125 4.17 -9.36 6.36
C TYR A 125 4.69 -8.28 5.44
N GLU A 126 5.98 -7.96 5.51
CA GLU A 126 6.61 -6.95 4.68
C GLU A 126 7.91 -7.49 4.06
N LEU A 127 8.05 -7.27 2.75
CA LEU A 127 9.19 -7.75 1.97
C LEU A 127 10.47 -6.99 2.34
N ASP A 128 10.35 -5.67 2.49
CA ASP A 128 11.49 -4.77 2.68
C ASP A 128 11.46 -4.04 4.02
N PRO A 129 12.15 -4.57 5.06
CA PRO A 129 12.20 -3.89 6.34
C PRO A 129 12.85 -2.49 6.28
N GLN A 130 13.64 -2.18 5.24
CA GLN A 130 14.25 -0.86 5.10
C GLN A 130 13.21 0.22 4.75
N VAL A 131 12.11 -0.14 4.06
CA VAL A 131 10.97 0.77 3.87
C VAL A 131 10.34 1.11 5.21
N VAL A 132 10.11 0.11 6.06
CA VAL A 132 9.54 0.32 7.40
C VAL A 132 10.44 1.21 8.25
N ASP A 133 11.75 0.94 8.26
CA ASP A 133 12.72 1.69 9.06
C ASP A 133 12.74 3.18 8.68
N VAL A 134 12.75 3.50 7.37
CA VAL A 134 12.79 4.91 6.93
C VAL A 134 11.45 5.61 7.14
N CYS A 135 10.32 4.88 7.01
CA CYS A 135 9.00 5.41 7.31
C CYS A 135 8.85 5.68 8.81
N GLU A 136 9.27 4.79 9.70
CA GLU A 136 9.27 5.05 11.14
C GLU A 136 10.17 6.24 11.54
N LYS A 137 11.28 6.44 10.83
CA LYS A 137 12.21 7.55 11.06
C LYS A 137 11.63 8.89 10.58
N HIS A 138 11.07 8.96 9.39
CA HIS A 138 10.71 10.22 8.73
C HIS A 138 9.21 10.49 8.66
N LEU A 139 8.38 9.47 8.51
CA LEU A 139 6.92 9.51 8.43
C LEU A 139 6.27 9.06 9.75
N SER A 140 6.81 9.54 10.87
CA SER A 140 6.44 9.06 12.22
C SER A 140 4.96 9.21 12.56
N LYS A 141 4.23 10.11 11.89
CA LYS A 141 2.78 10.28 12.05
C LYS A 141 1.97 9.23 11.31
N VAL A 142 2.51 8.66 10.23
CA VAL A 142 1.85 7.64 9.41
C VAL A 142 1.76 6.32 10.20
N GLY A 143 2.87 5.66 10.44
CA GLY A 143 2.90 4.36 11.11
C GLY A 143 2.85 4.43 12.64
N GLN A 144 3.16 5.58 13.26
CA GLN A 144 3.18 5.80 14.71
C GLN A 144 3.91 4.71 15.50
N LYS A 145 5.03 4.23 14.95
CA LYS A 145 5.84 3.12 15.50
C LYS A 145 5.01 1.84 15.71
N ALA A 146 4.21 1.48 14.73
CA ALA A 146 3.38 0.28 14.77
C ALA A 146 4.20 -0.98 15.09
N THR A 147 5.46 -1.08 14.59
CA THR A 147 6.36 -2.20 14.88
C THR A 147 6.65 -2.42 16.37
N LYS A 148 6.46 -1.41 17.21
CA LYS A 148 6.71 -1.47 18.67
C LYS A 148 5.46 -1.81 19.49
N LYS A 149 4.33 -2.05 18.85
CA LYS A 149 3.08 -2.37 19.55
C LYS A 149 2.95 -3.86 19.80
N ASN A 150 2.50 -4.25 20.99
CA ASN A 150 2.35 -5.66 21.39
C ASN A 150 1.35 -6.44 20.53
N SER A 151 0.41 -5.76 19.88
CA SER A 151 -0.56 -6.36 18.95
C SER A 151 0.03 -6.67 17.58
N ILE A 152 1.24 -6.18 17.25
CA ILE A 152 1.89 -6.35 15.95
C ILE A 152 3.00 -7.40 16.05
N LYS A 153 2.97 -8.36 15.12
CA LYS A 153 4.08 -9.26 14.83
C LYS A 153 4.55 -9.03 13.41
N CYS A 154 5.74 -8.41 13.27
CA CYS A 154 6.37 -8.25 11.96
C CYS A 154 6.96 -9.57 11.47
N VAL A 155 6.72 -9.88 10.20
CA VAL A 155 7.26 -11.05 9.49
C VAL A 155 7.96 -10.54 8.23
N TRP A 156 9.29 -10.51 8.26
CA TRP A 156 10.11 -9.96 7.18
C TRP A 156 10.33 -10.98 6.07
N GLY A 157 10.20 -10.56 4.82
CA GLY A 157 10.44 -11.32 3.61
C GLY A 157 9.19 -11.60 2.79
N ASP A 158 9.26 -12.56 1.86
CA ASP A 158 8.15 -12.88 0.96
C ASP A 158 6.93 -13.36 1.75
N ALA A 159 5.88 -12.54 1.73
CA ALA A 159 4.61 -12.82 2.39
C ALA A 159 3.97 -14.11 1.87
N PHE A 160 4.03 -14.35 0.55
CA PHE A 160 3.37 -15.51 -0.07
C PHE A 160 4.10 -16.82 0.21
N GLU A 161 5.41 -16.79 0.48
CA GLU A 161 6.11 -17.95 1.02
C GLU A 161 5.79 -18.15 2.51
N SER A 162 5.69 -17.07 3.27
CA SER A 162 5.41 -17.12 4.70
C SER A 162 4.01 -17.67 5.01
N ILE A 163 2.97 -17.23 4.26
CA ILE A 163 1.59 -17.66 4.49
C ILE A 163 1.36 -19.14 4.16
N LYS A 164 2.23 -19.80 3.41
CA LYS A 164 2.15 -21.26 3.17
C LYS A 164 2.25 -22.06 4.47
N LYS A 165 2.95 -21.52 5.48
CA LYS A 165 3.19 -22.15 6.78
C LYS A 165 2.14 -21.76 7.82
N VAL A 166 1.24 -20.85 7.50
CA VAL A 166 0.16 -20.42 8.38
C VAL A 166 -0.93 -21.48 8.40
N GLU A 167 -1.48 -21.72 9.58
CA GLU A 167 -2.61 -22.64 9.80
C GLU A 167 -3.88 -22.18 9.05
N ASP A 168 -4.75 -23.14 8.76
CA ASP A 168 -6.02 -22.88 8.11
C ASP A 168 -6.94 -22.08 9.05
N ASN A 169 -7.75 -21.19 8.47
CA ASN A 169 -8.76 -20.42 9.20
C ASN A 169 -8.19 -19.60 10.38
N LYS A 170 -7.00 -19.04 10.23
CA LYS A 170 -6.36 -18.23 11.28
C LYS A 170 -6.93 -16.82 11.37
N TYR A 171 -7.14 -16.15 10.23
CA TYR A 171 -7.42 -14.71 10.19
C TYR A 171 -8.89 -14.38 10.00
N ASP A 172 -9.37 -13.41 10.76
CA ASP A 172 -10.68 -12.75 10.53
C ASP A 172 -10.60 -11.77 9.37
N LYS A 173 -9.41 -11.15 9.19
CA LYS A 173 -9.12 -10.14 8.16
C LYS A 173 -7.78 -10.40 7.47
N ILE A 174 -7.77 -10.19 6.16
CA ILE A 174 -6.54 -10.07 5.37
C ILE A 174 -6.60 -8.75 4.61
N PHE A 175 -5.60 -7.90 4.80
CA PHE A 175 -5.39 -6.67 4.04
C PHE A 175 -4.23 -6.89 3.07
N VAL A 176 -4.47 -6.70 1.78
CA VAL A 176 -3.45 -6.84 0.72
C VAL A 176 -3.10 -5.45 0.21
N ASP A 177 -1.98 -4.94 0.71
CA ASP A 177 -1.48 -3.59 0.46
C ASP A 177 -0.19 -3.64 -0.38
N LEU A 178 -0.32 -4.13 -1.59
CA LEU A 178 0.74 -4.24 -2.59
C LEU A 178 0.56 -3.17 -3.66
N ASN A 179 1.58 -2.96 -4.51
CA ASN A 179 1.44 -2.06 -5.65
C ASN A 179 0.28 -2.46 -6.57
N ASP A 180 -0.29 -1.47 -7.27
CA ASP A 180 -1.44 -1.65 -8.18
C ASP A 180 -1.03 -2.03 -9.61
N ASP A 181 0.12 -2.68 -9.77
CA ASP A 181 0.63 -3.14 -11.05
C ASP A 181 0.15 -4.56 -11.43
N GLN A 182 0.35 -4.93 -12.68
CA GLN A 182 -0.07 -6.25 -13.17
C GLN A 182 0.66 -7.38 -12.47
N TYR A 183 1.93 -7.19 -12.10
CA TYR A 183 2.71 -8.21 -11.41
C TYR A 183 2.10 -8.56 -10.05
N CYS A 184 1.69 -7.56 -9.27
CA CYS A 184 1.07 -7.77 -7.96
C CYS A 184 -0.31 -8.45 -8.07
N ILE A 185 -1.09 -8.12 -9.11
CA ILE A 185 -2.37 -8.82 -9.39
C ILE A 185 -2.11 -10.30 -9.70
N ASP A 186 -1.15 -10.60 -10.57
CA ASP A 186 -0.82 -11.96 -10.96
C ASP A 186 -0.27 -12.77 -9.77
N LEU A 187 0.52 -12.13 -8.93
CA LEU A 187 1.05 -12.71 -7.69
C LEU A 187 -0.07 -13.06 -6.70
N ALA A 188 -1.01 -12.14 -6.48
CA ALA A 188 -2.20 -12.40 -5.66
C ALA A 188 -3.07 -13.51 -6.25
N ALA A 189 -3.31 -13.51 -7.56
CA ALA A 189 -4.07 -14.54 -8.25
C ALA A 189 -3.44 -15.94 -8.11
N LYS A 190 -2.12 -16.03 -8.26
CA LYS A 190 -1.36 -17.28 -8.04
C LYS A 190 -1.53 -17.83 -6.62
N ASN A 191 -1.63 -16.95 -5.64
CA ASN A 191 -1.67 -17.30 -4.23
C ASN A 191 -3.08 -17.25 -3.61
N ILE A 192 -4.11 -16.99 -4.40
CA ILE A 192 -5.48 -16.76 -3.89
C ILE A 192 -6.04 -17.96 -3.09
N LYS A 193 -5.66 -19.19 -3.45
CA LYS A 193 -6.04 -20.39 -2.69
C LYS A 193 -5.42 -20.40 -1.30
N SER A 194 -4.16 -19.98 -1.15
CA SER A 194 -3.48 -19.85 0.14
C SER A 194 -4.11 -18.76 0.99
N LEU A 195 -4.42 -17.61 0.40
CA LEU A 195 -5.13 -16.52 1.07
C LEU A 195 -6.51 -16.97 1.56
N LYS A 196 -7.27 -17.69 0.71
CA LYS A 196 -8.58 -18.22 1.10
C LYS A 196 -8.46 -19.25 2.24
N ARG A 197 -7.46 -20.13 2.19
CA ARG A 197 -7.22 -21.18 3.19
C ARG A 197 -6.98 -20.62 4.60
N ILE A 198 -6.16 -19.57 4.71
CA ILE A 198 -5.82 -18.96 6.00
C ILE A 198 -6.89 -18.00 6.53
N LEU A 199 -7.85 -17.63 5.69
CA LEU A 199 -8.98 -16.79 6.06
C LEU A 199 -10.11 -17.62 6.62
N LYS A 200 -10.62 -17.26 7.82
CA LYS A 200 -11.74 -17.94 8.47
C LYS A 200 -13.00 -17.93 7.60
N PRO A 201 -13.93 -18.88 7.80
CA PRO A 201 -15.30 -18.73 7.33
C PRO A 201 -15.88 -17.41 7.86
N ASN A 202 -16.55 -16.67 6.99
CA ASN A 202 -17.02 -15.29 7.22
C ASN A 202 -15.92 -14.26 7.47
N GLY A 203 -14.64 -14.60 7.35
CA GLY A 203 -13.55 -13.63 7.33
C GLY A 203 -13.58 -12.78 6.08
N THR A 204 -12.90 -11.63 6.10
CA THR A 204 -12.85 -10.72 4.95
C THR A 204 -11.44 -10.56 4.42
N ILE A 205 -11.32 -10.51 3.10
CA ILE A 205 -10.12 -10.05 2.42
C ILE A 205 -10.40 -8.72 1.75
N THR A 206 -9.51 -7.75 1.97
CA THR A 206 -9.58 -6.43 1.33
C THR A 206 -8.24 -6.16 0.66
N ALA A 207 -8.26 -5.68 -0.58
CA ALA A 207 -7.07 -5.28 -1.33
C ALA A 207 -7.20 -3.81 -1.78
N GLN A 208 -6.09 -3.08 -1.73
CA GLN A 208 -5.97 -1.90 -2.54
C GLN A 208 -5.90 -2.32 -4.02
N VAL A 209 -6.62 -1.63 -4.88
CA VAL A 209 -6.76 -2.05 -6.28
C VAL A 209 -6.49 -0.93 -7.28
N GLY A 210 -5.95 0.18 -6.79
CA GLY A 210 -5.58 1.33 -7.59
C GLY A 210 -6.76 2.24 -7.95
N SER A 211 -6.55 3.08 -8.94
CA SER A 211 -7.51 4.07 -9.39
C SER A 211 -8.31 3.58 -10.59
N GLN A 212 -9.63 3.56 -10.45
CA GLN A 212 -10.52 3.26 -11.58
C GLN A 212 -10.43 4.34 -12.68
N ASP A 213 -10.09 5.57 -12.32
CA ASP A 213 -9.98 6.67 -13.27
C ASP A 213 -8.71 6.53 -14.14
N LYS A 214 -7.62 6.01 -13.56
CA LYS A 214 -6.32 5.85 -14.23
C LYS A 214 -6.08 4.45 -14.80
N LYS A 215 -6.52 3.41 -14.09
CA LYS A 215 -6.24 1.99 -14.39
C LYS A 215 -7.51 1.11 -14.27
N PRO A 216 -8.61 1.41 -15.00
CA PRO A 216 -9.90 0.70 -14.83
C PRO A 216 -9.80 -0.81 -15.05
N LYS A 217 -8.98 -1.26 -16.00
CA LYS A 217 -8.78 -2.69 -16.29
C LYS A 217 -8.14 -3.45 -15.11
N GLN A 218 -7.29 -2.81 -14.32
CA GLN A 218 -6.67 -3.44 -13.15
C GLN A 218 -7.67 -3.58 -12.02
N VAL A 219 -8.47 -2.55 -11.76
CA VAL A 219 -9.58 -2.61 -10.79
C VAL A 219 -10.55 -3.73 -11.16
N GLU A 220 -10.93 -3.84 -12.43
CA GLU A 220 -11.81 -4.91 -12.92
C GLU A 220 -11.20 -6.31 -12.72
N LYS A 221 -9.90 -6.49 -12.97
CA LYS A 221 -9.20 -7.77 -12.73
C LYS A 221 -9.26 -8.19 -11.27
N TRP A 222 -9.03 -7.27 -10.33
CA TRP A 222 -9.15 -7.54 -8.91
C TRP A 222 -10.58 -7.95 -8.51
N LEU A 223 -11.58 -7.21 -8.96
CA LEU A 223 -13.00 -7.53 -8.70
C LEU A 223 -13.37 -8.90 -9.24
N ASN A 224 -12.94 -9.24 -10.47
CA ASN A 224 -13.18 -10.54 -11.08
C ASN A 224 -12.44 -11.66 -10.33
N LEU A 225 -11.20 -11.44 -9.89
CA LEU A 225 -10.45 -12.39 -9.08
C LEU A 225 -11.20 -12.70 -7.78
N PHE A 226 -11.66 -11.68 -7.07
CA PHE A 226 -12.38 -11.84 -5.82
C PHE A 226 -13.74 -12.51 -6.03
N LYS A 227 -14.52 -12.05 -7.01
CA LYS A 227 -15.80 -12.66 -7.35
C LYS A 227 -15.67 -14.15 -7.71
N LYS A 228 -14.66 -14.51 -8.50
CA LYS A 228 -14.37 -15.90 -8.87
C LYS A 228 -13.95 -16.75 -7.68
N SER A 229 -13.16 -16.20 -6.74
CA SER A 229 -12.56 -16.95 -5.65
C SER A 229 -13.47 -17.07 -4.42
N PHE A 230 -14.26 -16.02 -4.13
CA PHE A 230 -15.09 -15.91 -2.92
C PHE A 230 -16.60 -15.84 -3.22
N GLY A 231 -16.99 -15.75 -4.49
CA GLY A 231 -18.39 -15.66 -4.91
C GLY A 231 -19.01 -14.26 -4.78
N ASN A 232 -18.27 -13.30 -4.27
CA ASN A 232 -18.72 -11.91 -4.08
C ASN A 232 -17.55 -10.93 -4.22
N SER A 233 -17.85 -9.66 -4.45
CA SER A 233 -16.89 -8.56 -4.35
C SER A 233 -17.64 -7.25 -4.15
N SER A 234 -17.09 -6.35 -3.35
CA SER A 234 -17.53 -4.97 -3.18
C SER A 234 -16.38 -4.01 -3.46
N LEU A 235 -16.71 -2.75 -3.72
CA LEU A 235 -15.73 -1.71 -4.02
C LEU A 235 -16.06 -0.46 -3.21
N ASP A 236 -15.11 -0.02 -2.40
CA ASP A 236 -15.12 1.28 -1.75
C ASP A 236 -14.16 2.23 -2.47
N ARG A 237 -14.44 3.53 -2.40
CA ARG A 237 -13.70 4.56 -3.13
C ARG A 237 -13.53 5.80 -2.27
N ILE A 238 -12.33 6.40 -2.35
CA ILE A 238 -11.99 7.67 -1.71
C ILE A 238 -11.07 8.50 -2.61
N TYR A 239 -11.26 9.81 -2.67
CA TYR A 239 -10.32 10.70 -3.36
C TYR A 239 -9.12 10.97 -2.47
N ILE A 240 -7.90 10.75 -2.99
CA ILE A 240 -6.64 11.02 -2.31
C ILE A 240 -5.97 12.23 -3.00
N PRO A 241 -5.91 13.38 -2.33
CA PRO A 241 -5.36 14.61 -2.94
C PRO A 241 -3.93 14.46 -3.45
N SER A 242 -3.04 13.80 -2.72
CA SER A 242 -1.65 13.58 -3.14
C SER A 242 -1.54 12.70 -4.38
N PHE A 243 -2.45 11.74 -4.57
CA PHE A 243 -2.53 10.89 -5.77
C PHE A 243 -3.26 11.59 -6.93
N ASP A 244 -4.00 12.67 -6.63
CA ASP A 244 -4.85 13.39 -7.58
C ASP A 244 -5.81 12.44 -8.35
N CYS A 245 -6.39 11.52 -7.63
CA CYS A 245 -7.40 10.59 -8.15
C CYS A 245 -8.15 9.89 -7.03
N SER A 246 -9.29 9.29 -7.41
CA SER A 246 -9.98 8.39 -6.49
C SER A 246 -9.28 7.04 -6.46
N TRP A 247 -9.02 6.57 -5.24
CA TRP A 247 -8.43 5.26 -4.97
C TRP A 247 -9.49 4.26 -4.55
N ASN A 248 -9.29 3.00 -4.87
CA ASN A 248 -10.31 1.99 -4.68
C ASN A 248 -9.80 0.82 -3.83
N PHE A 249 -10.69 0.26 -3.03
CA PHE A 249 -10.46 -0.91 -2.20
C PHE A 249 -11.53 -1.96 -2.51
N ALA A 250 -11.08 -3.12 -2.98
CA ALA A 250 -11.97 -4.25 -3.23
C ALA A 250 -12.01 -5.16 -1.99
N SER A 251 -13.20 -5.58 -1.60
CA SER A 251 -13.40 -6.47 -0.47
C SER A 251 -14.26 -7.66 -0.81
N SER A 252 -13.99 -8.80 -0.16
CA SER A 252 -14.78 -10.02 -0.27
C SER A 252 -14.94 -10.71 1.06
N LEU A 253 -16.10 -11.37 1.23
CA LEU A 253 -16.41 -12.23 2.36
C LEU A 253 -16.15 -13.68 1.99
N ASN A 254 -15.40 -14.42 2.80
CA ASN A 254 -15.19 -15.86 2.65
C ASN A 254 -16.41 -16.62 3.18
N LYS A 255 -17.34 -16.94 2.29
CA LYS A 255 -18.54 -17.71 2.61
C LYS A 255 -18.26 -19.20 2.59
#